data_9c96b37d65367205970be92b537e5770
#
_entry.id   9c96b37d65367205970be92b537e5770
#
_cell.length_a   1.000
_cell.length_b   1.000
_cell.length_c   1.000
_cell.angle_alpha   90.00
_cell.angle_beta   90.00
_cell.angle_gamma   90.00
#
_symmetry.space_group_name_H-M   'P 1'
#
loop_
_entity.id
_entity.type
_entity.pdbx_description
1 polymer ?
#
loop_
_entity_poly.entity_id
_entity_poly.type
_entity_poly.pdbx_seq_one_letter_code
_entity_poly.pdbx_strand_id
1 'polypeptide(L)'
;MKKILALLIATTLISCNLNNSKQEAKEVSSLTASDGVYNIENETSFITWTGREVSTSFHYGTIDLTSGQFELSEGLISSGEFVVDMTTIKNQDLPSESAQDRLETHLKSDDFFSVEAYPTAKISISQSEKISDGKWLVLGDLTIKNFTHPIEFEMINSLEGWNATLVFDRSLYEVKFRSGTFFEMLGDKMIYDDIELEINLKTL
;
A
#
# COMPACT_ATOMS: atom_id res chain seq x y z
N MET A 1 -69.59 -30.65 -30.15
CA MET A 1 -69.14 -29.61 -29.19
C MET A 1 -67.93 -30.21 -28.44
N LYS A 2 -66.74 -29.96 -28.93
CA LYS A 2 -65.48 -30.46 -28.33
C LYS A 2 -64.79 -29.27 -27.61
N LYS A 3 -64.69 -29.36 -26.28
CA LYS A 3 -63.95 -28.39 -25.46
C LYS A 3 -62.46 -28.76 -25.48
N ILE A 4 -61.64 -27.88 -26.02
CA ILE A 4 -60.19 -27.98 -25.98
C ILE A 4 -59.71 -27.28 -24.72
N LEU A 5 -59.09 -28.07 -23.82
CA LEU A 5 -58.47 -27.61 -22.56
C LEU A 5 -57.04 -27.23 -22.87
N ALA A 6 -56.68 -25.96 -22.86
CA ALA A 6 -55.33 -25.49 -23.03
C ALA A 6 -54.57 -25.57 -21.70
N LEU A 7 -53.54 -26.43 -21.66
CA LEU A 7 -52.62 -26.62 -20.53
C LEU A 7 -51.52 -25.55 -20.62
N LEU A 8 -51.54 -24.60 -19.68
CA LEU A 8 -50.48 -23.57 -19.55
C LEU A 8 -49.31 -24.16 -18.77
N ILE A 9 -48.19 -24.42 -19.41
CA ILE A 9 -46.98 -24.82 -18.76
C ILE A 9 -46.20 -23.55 -18.36
N ALA A 10 -46.16 -23.29 -17.07
CA ALA A 10 -45.35 -22.21 -16.51
C ALA A 10 -43.92 -22.75 -16.31
N THR A 11 -42.99 -22.31 -17.17
CA THR A 11 -41.54 -22.54 -17.00
C THR A 11 -40.98 -21.51 -16.01
N THR A 12 -40.69 -21.94 -14.81
CA THR A 12 -39.93 -21.14 -13.83
C THR A 12 -38.45 -21.16 -14.22
N LEU A 13 -37.94 -20.03 -14.70
CA LEU A 13 -36.51 -19.81 -14.88
C LEU A 13 -35.88 -19.57 -13.48
N ILE A 14 -35.16 -20.56 -12.99
CA ILE A 14 -34.31 -20.42 -11.82
C ILE A 14 -33.07 -19.64 -12.30
N SER A 15 -33.03 -18.35 -12.02
CA SER A 15 -31.85 -17.52 -12.18
C SER A 15 -30.87 -17.85 -11.05
N CYS A 16 -29.80 -18.58 -11.36
CA CYS A 16 -28.65 -18.73 -10.49
C CYS A 16 -27.96 -17.37 -10.36
N ASN A 17 -28.18 -16.72 -9.23
CA ASN A 17 -27.47 -15.51 -8.85
C ASN A 17 -26.06 -15.95 -8.40
N LEU A 18 -25.08 -15.90 -9.29
CA LEU A 18 -23.67 -16.02 -8.96
C LEU A 18 -23.30 -14.75 -8.18
N ASN A 19 -23.36 -14.82 -6.87
CA ASN A 19 -22.76 -13.83 -5.99
C ASN A 19 -21.26 -13.79 -6.25
N ASN A 20 -20.88 -12.91 -7.17
CA ASN A 20 -19.51 -12.49 -7.36
C ASN A 20 -19.19 -11.59 -6.15
N SER A 21 -18.61 -12.16 -5.09
CA SER A 21 -18.06 -11.41 -3.98
C SER A 21 -16.78 -10.70 -4.46
N LYS A 22 -16.96 -9.65 -5.29
CA LYS A 22 -16.00 -8.57 -5.35
C LYS A 22 -15.99 -7.99 -3.95
N GLN A 23 -14.88 -8.15 -3.27
CA GLN A 23 -14.57 -7.37 -2.08
C GLN A 23 -14.59 -5.91 -2.55
N GLU A 24 -15.67 -5.20 -2.23
CA GLU A 24 -15.78 -3.76 -2.48
C GLU A 24 -14.68 -3.11 -1.65
N ALA A 25 -13.67 -2.59 -2.32
CA ALA A 25 -12.74 -1.66 -1.70
C ALA A 25 -13.60 -0.55 -1.08
N LYS A 26 -13.46 -0.33 0.23
CA LYS A 26 -14.18 0.73 0.96
C LYS A 26 -13.83 2.05 0.28
N GLU A 27 -14.79 2.63 -0.42
CA GLU A 27 -14.60 3.90 -1.12
C GLU A 27 -14.37 5.00 -0.08
N VAL A 28 -13.17 5.52 -0.03
CA VAL A 28 -12.80 6.60 0.89
C VAL A 28 -13.42 7.89 0.35
N SER A 29 -14.36 8.46 1.09
CA SER A 29 -14.99 9.74 0.73
C SER A 29 -13.96 10.87 0.84
N SER A 30 -13.63 11.51 -0.28
CA SER A 30 -12.66 12.62 -0.34
C SER A 30 -13.25 13.94 0.16
N LEU A 31 -12.40 14.78 0.77
CA LEU A 31 -12.73 16.11 1.25
C LEU A 31 -11.83 17.15 0.58
N THR A 32 -12.37 18.36 0.38
CA THR A 32 -11.56 19.50 -0.07
C THR A 32 -10.53 19.87 0.99
N ALA A 33 -9.30 20.14 0.59
CA ALA A 33 -8.23 20.64 1.46
C ALA A 33 -7.93 22.11 1.12
N SER A 34 -7.48 22.87 2.11
CA SER A 34 -7.06 24.26 1.93
C SER A 34 -5.54 24.34 1.71
N ASP A 35 -5.09 25.36 0.97
CA ASP A 35 -3.66 25.62 0.81
C ASP A 35 -2.99 25.85 2.18
N GLY A 36 -1.78 25.34 2.33
CA GLY A 36 -1.00 25.43 3.56
C GLY A 36 0.01 24.31 3.72
N VAL A 37 0.78 24.38 4.79
CA VAL A 37 1.73 23.33 5.20
C VAL A 37 1.04 22.40 6.19
N TYR A 38 1.09 21.12 5.88
CA TYR A 38 0.54 20.04 6.68
C TYR A 38 1.68 19.29 7.38
N ASN A 39 1.81 19.49 8.68
CA ASN A 39 2.76 18.74 9.51
C ASN A 39 2.09 17.47 10.01
N ILE A 40 2.78 16.35 9.93
CA ILE A 40 2.23 15.05 10.28
C ILE A 40 2.42 14.78 11.77
N GLU A 41 1.36 14.31 12.40
CA GLU A 41 1.38 13.78 13.76
C GLU A 41 1.81 12.31 13.70
N ASN A 42 3.09 12.05 13.95
CA ASN A 42 3.69 10.72 13.74
C ASN A 42 3.06 9.64 14.64
N GLU A 43 2.72 9.97 15.88
CA GLU A 43 2.20 9.00 16.87
C GLU A 43 0.83 8.41 16.51
N THR A 44 0.03 9.17 15.76
CA THR A 44 -1.33 8.76 15.35
C THR A 44 -1.42 8.40 13.86
N SER A 45 -0.33 8.62 13.13
CA SER A 45 -0.18 8.18 11.74
C SER A 45 0.35 6.75 11.70
N PHE A 46 -0.05 5.98 10.70
CA PHE A 46 0.43 4.60 10.57
C PHE A 46 0.67 4.24 9.11
N ILE A 47 1.62 3.35 8.91
CA ILE A 47 1.95 2.74 7.62
C ILE A 47 1.90 1.24 7.80
N THR A 48 1.09 0.57 6.98
CA THR A 48 1.06 -0.88 6.87
C THR A 48 1.76 -1.31 5.59
N TRP A 49 2.64 -2.29 5.68
CA TRP A 49 3.28 -2.92 4.54
C TRP A 49 2.72 -4.30 4.26
N THR A 50 2.68 -4.71 2.99
CA THR A 50 2.31 -6.06 2.56
C THR A 50 3.30 -6.57 1.52
N GLY A 51 3.86 -7.76 1.76
CA GLY A 51 4.69 -8.50 0.82
C GLY A 51 4.05 -9.86 0.51
N ARG A 52 4.12 -10.33 -0.75
CA ARG A 52 3.42 -11.53 -1.22
C ARG A 52 4.39 -12.55 -1.80
N GLU A 53 4.12 -13.84 -1.55
CA GLU A 53 4.77 -14.95 -2.22
C GLU A 53 3.92 -15.45 -3.39
N VAL A 54 4.54 -16.08 -4.38
CA VAL A 54 3.81 -16.69 -5.51
C VAL A 54 2.86 -17.79 -5.05
N SER A 55 3.17 -18.46 -3.95
CA SER A 55 2.37 -19.53 -3.34
C SER A 55 1.03 -19.10 -2.74
N THR A 56 0.59 -17.85 -2.93
CA THR A 56 -0.58 -17.23 -2.30
C THR A 56 -0.40 -16.81 -0.83
N SER A 57 0.73 -17.09 -0.21
CA SER A 57 1.08 -16.59 1.11
C SER A 57 1.44 -15.11 1.05
N PHE A 58 1.11 -14.37 2.09
CA PHE A 58 1.52 -12.98 2.25
C PHE A 58 1.86 -12.71 3.69
N HIS A 59 2.71 -11.71 3.90
CA HIS A 59 3.01 -11.17 5.21
C HIS A 59 2.70 -9.68 5.22
N TYR A 60 2.23 -9.19 6.36
CA TYR A 60 1.99 -7.77 6.57
C TYR A 60 2.39 -7.33 7.97
N GLY A 61 2.52 -6.03 8.11
CA GLY A 61 2.89 -5.43 9.38
C GLY A 61 2.96 -3.92 9.30
N THR A 62 3.65 -3.30 10.23
CA THR A 62 3.76 -1.84 10.34
C THR A 62 5.18 -1.35 10.29
N ILE A 63 5.32 -0.06 9.99
CA ILE A 63 6.56 0.71 10.09
C ILE A 63 6.20 2.13 10.53
N ASP A 64 7.02 2.74 11.38
CA ASP A 64 6.73 4.04 11.98
C ASP A 64 7.37 5.20 11.20
N LEU A 65 6.64 6.34 11.17
CA LEU A 65 7.15 7.61 10.68
C LEU A 65 8.06 8.26 11.73
N THR A 66 9.21 8.76 11.28
CA THR A 66 10.08 9.65 12.09
C THR A 66 9.67 11.09 11.92
N SER A 67 9.33 11.49 10.70
CA SER A 67 8.87 12.83 10.36
C SER A 67 8.07 12.84 9.08
N GLY A 68 7.17 13.81 8.93
CA GLY A 68 6.41 14.00 7.72
C GLY A 68 5.85 15.41 7.63
N GLN A 69 5.96 16.01 6.44
CA GLN A 69 5.25 17.23 6.09
C GLN A 69 5.03 17.29 4.58
N PHE A 70 4.02 18.04 4.16
CA PHE A 70 3.82 18.40 2.76
C PHE A 70 3.14 19.77 2.65
N GLU A 71 3.22 20.40 1.50
CA GLU A 71 2.61 21.68 1.20
C GLU A 71 1.56 21.54 0.10
N LEU A 72 0.38 22.10 0.36
CA LEU A 72 -0.66 22.31 -0.63
C LEU A 72 -0.61 23.79 -1.05
N SER A 73 -0.44 24.06 -2.32
CA SER A 73 -0.37 25.39 -2.90
C SER A 73 -1.12 25.43 -4.23
N GLU A 74 -2.00 26.41 -4.40
CA GLU A 74 -2.87 26.54 -5.57
C GLU A 74 -3.71 25.27 -5.84
N GLY A 75 -4.09 24.58 -4.75
CA GLY A 75 -4.87 23.36 -4.80
C GLY A 75 -4.08 22.10 -5.23
N LEU A 76 -2.75 22.18 -5.34
CA LEU A 76 -1.85 21.07 -5.68
C LEU A 76 -0.91 20.77 -4.52
N ILE A 77 -0.56 19.50 -4.33
CA ILE A 77 0.55 19.11 -3.43
C ILE A 77 1.84 19.45 -4.17
N SER A 78 2.47 20.55 -3.74
CA SER A 78 3.63 21.16 -4.44
C SER A 78 4.96 20.58 -3.97
N SER A 79 5.03 20.10 -2.74
CA SER A 79 6.23 19.52 -2.14
C SER A 79 5.87 18.68 -0.93
N GLY A 80 6.80 17.83 -0.48
CA GLY A 80 6.67 17.08 0.76
C GLY A 80 7.88 16.20 1.03
N GLU A 81 8.05 15.86 2.30
CA GLU A 81 9.08 14.94 2.74
C GLU A 81 8.56 14.08 3.87
N PHE A 82 8.80 12.76 3.77
CA PHE A 82 8.42 11.77 4.76
C PHE A 82 9.60 10.86 5.02
N VAL A 83 9.90 10.60 6.28
CA VAL A 83 10.98 9.71 6.71
C VAL A 83 10.40 8.64 7.61
N VAL A 84 10.71 7.39 7.33
CA VAL A 84 10.35 6.24 8.17
C VAL A 84 11.57 5.66 8.87
N ASP A 85 11.36 5.12 10.07
CA ASP A 85 12.37 4.39 10.83
C ASP A 85 12.31 2.89 10.47
N MET A 86 13.26 2.43 9.66
CA MET A 86 13.34 1.04 9.22
C MET A 86 13.58 0.07 10.39
N THR A 87 14.08 0.56 11.54
CA THR A 87 14.29 -0.27 12.73
C THR A 87 12.97 -0.70 13.37
N THR A 88 11.88 0.01 13.10
CA THR A 88 10.54 -0.22 13.64
C THR A 88 9.71 -1.23 12.84
N ILE A 89 10.25 -1.81 11.76
CA ILE A 89 9.54 -2.85 10.99
C ILE A 89 9.04 -3.94 11.93
N LYS A 90 7.72 -4.15 11.95
CA LYS A 90 7.00 -5.15 12.73
C LYS A 90 6.15 -6.03 11.83
N ASN A 91 6.04 -7.32 12.19
CA ASN A 91 5.11 -8.26 11.58
C ASN A 91 3.85 -8.40 12.44
N GLN A 92 2.67 -8.54 11.80
CA GLN A 92 1.39 -8.63 12.50
C GLN A 92 0.56 -9.89 12.15
N ASP A 93 0.96 -10.66 11.15
CA ASP A 93 0.17 -11.82 10.69
C ASP A 93 0.64 -13.16 11.25
N LEU A 94 1.90 -13.30 11.63
CA LEU A 94 2.44 -14.55 12.13
C LEU A 94 1.93 -14.86 13.55
N PRO A 95 1.60 -16.15 13.85
CA PRO A 95 0.81 -16.52 15.02
C PRO A 95 1.58 -16.51 16.35
N SER A 96 2.90 -16.39 16.33
CA SER A 96 3.72 -16.37 17.54
C SER A 96 4.80 -15.29 17.48
N GLU A 97 5.09 -14.69 18.63
CA GLU A 97 6.14 -13.68 18.78
C GLU A 97 7.49 -14.17 18.22
N SER A 98 7.89 -15.41 18.50
CA SER A 98 9.15 -15.94 17.98
C SER A 98 9.15 -16.13 16.45
N ALA A 99 7.98 -16.28 15.81
CA ALA A 99 7.89 -16.32 14.35
C ALA A 99 7.96 -14.90 13.77
N GLN A 100 7.29 -13.94 14.41
CA GLN A 100 7.36 -12.53 14.08
C GLN A 100 8.79 -12.01 14.19
N ASP A 101 9.48 -12.25 15.31
CA ASP A 101 10.85 -11.83 15.54
C ASP A 101 11.83 -12.38 14.48
N ARG A 102 11.64 -13.64 14.06
CA ARG A 102 12.49 -14.23 12.99
C ARG A 102 12.29 -13.50 11.66
N LEU A 103 11.04 -13.22 11.28
CA LEU A 103 10.75 -12.48 10.04
C LEU A 103 11.26 -11.04 10.13
N GLU A 104 11.01 -10.34 11.22
CA GLU A 104 11.47 -8.97 11.45
C GLU A 104 13.01 -8.88 11.40
N THR A 105 13.69 -9.81 12.07
CA THR A 105 15.16 -9.89 12.03
C THR A 105 15.67 -10.11 10.60
N HIS A 106 15.00 -10.97 9.83
CA HIS A 106 15.37 -11.23 8.45
C HIS A 106 15.09 -10.02 7.54
N LEU A 107 13.96 -9.35 7.69
CA LEU A 107 13.66 -8.12 6.95
C LEU A 107 14.68 -6.99 7.23
N LYS A 108 15.22 -6.95 8.45
CA LYS A 108 16.23 -5.95 8.85
C LYS A 108 17.66 -6.32 8.44
N SER A 109 17.91 -7.59 8.08
CA SER A 109 19.24 -8.09 7.69
C SER A 109 19.70 -7.61 6.31
N ASP A 110 20.95 -7.95 5.97
CA ASP A 110 21.56 -7.65 4.67
C ASP A 110 20.90 -8.39 3.49
N ASP A 111 20.19 -9.48 3.76
CA ASP A 111 19.40 -10.18 2.74
C ASP A 111 18.22 -9.34 2.22
N PHE A 112 17.77 -8.35 3.04
CA PHE A 112 16.65 -7.46 2.70
C PHE A 112 17.06 -5.98 2.76
N PHE A 113 16.73 -5.29 3.84
CA PHE A 113 16.82 -3.82 3.89
C PHE A 113 18.14 -3.32 4.49
N SER A 114 19.01 -4.19 5.03
CA SER A 114 20.30 -3.80 5.63
C SER A 114 20.14 -2.65 6.64
N VAL A 115 19.19 -2.77 7.56
CA VAL A 115 18.71 -1.67 8.41
C VAL A 115 19.81 -1.12 9.33
N GLU A 116 20.81 -1.94 9.72
CA GLU A 116 21.96 -1.48 10.49
C GLU A 116 22.75 -0.39 9.74
N ALA A 117 22.91 -0.55 8.42
CA ALA A 117 23.60 0.41 7.57
C ALA A 117 22.67 1.54 7.08
N TYR A 118 21.38 1.25 6.91
CA TYR A 118 20.38 2.15 6.33
C TYR A 118 19.13 2.21 7.21
N PRO A 119 19.20 2.88 8.37
CA PRO A 119 18.12 2.86 9.35
C PRO A 119 16.86 3.64 8.94
N THR A 120 16.90 4.36 7.82
CA THR A 120 15.76 5.17 7.34
C THR A 120 15.49 4.95 5.87
N ALA A 121 14.22 5.11 5.47
CA ALA A 121 13.81 5.30 4.09
C ALA A 121 13.02 6.61 3.97
N LYS A 122 12.99 7.19 2.76
CA LYS A 122 12.49 8.55 2.55
C LYS A 122 11.70 8.66 1.25
N ILE A 123 10.59 9.42 1.30
CA ILE A 123 9.90 9.92 0.11
C ILE A 123 10.08 11.44 0.06
N SER A 124 10.42 11.96 -1.12
CA SER A 124 10.42 13.39 -1.43
C SER A 124 9.41 13.65 -2.54
N ILE A 125 8.35 14.40 -2.25
CA ILE A 125 7.34 14.80 -3.25
C ILE A 125 7.89 15.96 -4.06
N SER A 126 7.76 15.90 -5.38
CA SER A 126 8.20 16.94 -6.32
C SER A 126 7.04 17.71 -6.95
N GLN A 127 5.91 17.05 -7.18
CA GLN A 127 4.72 17.64 -7.79
C GLN A 127 3.50 16.75 -7.63
N SER A 128 2.32 17.28 -7.96
CA SER A 128 1.11 16.47 -8.08
C SER A 128 0.20 16.97 -9.20
N GLU A 129 -0.73 16.11 -9.59
CA GLU A 129 -1.86 16.44 -10.47
C GLU A 129 -3.16 16.20 -9.71
N LYS A 130 -4.11 17.14 -9.81
CA LYS A 130 -5.41 16.98 -9.17
C LYS A 130 -6.30 16.04 -10.01
N ILE A 131 -6.69 14.90 -9.45
CA ILE A 131 -7.61 13.96 -10.08
C ILE A 131 -9.08 14.42 -9.89
N SER A 132 -9.40 14.82 -8.67
CA SER A 132 -10.71 15.34 -8.27
C SER A 132 -10.59 16.13 -6.96
N ASP A 133 -11.70 16.66 -6.43
CA ASP A 133 -11.66 17.31 -5.13
C ASP A 133 -11.21 16.31 -4.06
N GLY A 134 -10.19 16.71 -3.29
CA GLY A 134 -9.61 15.89 -2.24
C GLY A 134 -8.82 14.67 -2.72
N LYS A 135 -8.47 14.57 -4.01
CA LYS A 135 -7.69 13.45 -4.54
C LYS A 135 -6.65 13.92 -5.55
N TRP A 136 -5.41 13.51 -5.35
CA TRP A 136 -4.23 13.86 -6.17
C TRP A 136 -3.47 12.62 -6.61
N LEU A 137 -2.91 12.68 -7.81
CA LEU A 137 -1.82 11.84 -8.26
C LEU A 137 -0.52 12.56 -7.86
N VAL A 138 0.28 11.93 -7.03
CA VAL A 138 1.51 12.51 -6.48
C VAL A 138 2.72 11.86 -7.13
N LEU A 139 3.69 12.69 -7.53
CA LEU A 139 4.96 12.26 -8.09
C LEU A 139 6.09 12.66 -7.14
N GLY A 140 7.06 11.79 -6.99
CA GLY A 140 8.21 12.03 -6.13
C GLY A 140 9.29 10.99 -6.32
N ASP A 141 10.22 10.98 -5.39
CA ASP A 141 11.34 10.05 -5.34
C ASP A 141 11.30 9.24 -4.04
N LEU A 142 11.34 7.92 -4.16
CA LEU A 142 11.49 7.00 -3.02
C LEU A 142 12.96 6.60 -2.91
N THR A 143 13.53 6.80 -1.72
CA THR A 143 14.89 6.39 -1.39
C THR A 143 14.86 5.28 -0.35
N ILE A 144 15.39 4.11 -0.69
CA ILE A 144 15.62 2.98 0.21
C ILE A 144 17.08 2.56 0.08
N LYS A 145 17.77 2.34 1.19
CA LYS A 145 19.24 2.20 1.21
C LYS A 145 19.88 3.44 0.54
N ASN A 146 20.72 3.23 -0.48
CA ASN A 146 21.39 4.29 -1.26
C ASN A 146 20.75 4.48 -2.65
N PHE A 147 19.61 3.86 -2.92
CA PHE A 147 18.96 3.88 -4.22
C PHE A 147 17.76 4.80 -4.18
N THR A 148 17.65 5.67 -5.17
CA THR A 148 16.53 6.60 -5.33
C THR A 148 15.90 6.37 -6.69
N HIS A 149 14.59 6.12 -6.68
CA HIS A 149 13.81 5.90 -7.88
C HIS A 149 12.52 6.71 -7.86
N PRO A 150 12.04 7.17 -9.03
CA PRO A 150 10.78 7.88 -9.14
C PRO A 150 9.63 6.97 -8.68
N ILE A 151 8.64 7.58 -8.02
CA ILE A 151 7.44 6.92 -7.55
C ILE A 151 6.20 7.76 -7.85
N GLU A 152 5.10 7.09 -8.14
CA GLU A 152 3.80 7.71 -8.37
C GLU A 152 2.75 7.01 -7.50
N PHE A 153 1.91 7.78 -6.83
CA PHE A 153 0.86 7.24 -5.98
C PHE A 153 -0.31 8.20 -5.80
N GLU A 154 -1.47 7.66 -5.46
CA GLU A 154 -2.64 8.47 -5.13
C GLU A 154 -2.61 8.90 -3.67
N MET A 155 -2.96 10.17 -3.41
CA MET A 155 -3.14 10.72 -2.07
C MET A 155 -4.54 11.33 -1.95
N ILE A 156 -5.25 10.98 -0.87
CA ILE A 156 -6.66 11.33 -0.67
C ILE A 156 -6.82 12.00 0.70
N ASN A 157 -7.40 13.19 0.72
CA ASN A 157 -7.87 13.82 1.96
C ASN A 157 -9.26 13.29 2.31
N SER A 158 -9.44 12.75 3.51
CA SER A 158 -10.68 12.15 3.99
C SER A 158 -11.01 12.58 5.42
N LEU A 159 -12.18 12.19 5.91
CA LEU A 159 -12.56 12.39 7.32
C LEU A 159 -11.62 11.70 8.31
N GLU A 160 -10.95 10.64 7.86
CA GLU A 160 -10.02 9.87 8.69
C GLU A 160 -8.58 10.37 8.61
N GLY A 161 -8.33 11.45 7.85
CA GLY A 161 -7.00 12.03 7.58
C GLY A 161 -6.60 11.87 6.12
N TRP A 162 -5.30 11.98 5.85
CA TRP A 162 -4.74 11.80 4.53
C TRP A 162 -4.37 10.35 4.32
N ASN A 163 -4.86 9.76 3.24
CA ASN A 163 -4.62 8.36 2.91
C ASN A 163 -3.83 8.26 1.61
N ALA A 164 -2.93 7.30 1.54
CA ALA A 164 -2.24 6.96 0.31
C ALA A 164 -2.05 5.45 0.20
N THR A 165 -2.05 4.96 -1.04
CA THR A 165 -1.62 3.59 -1.37
C THR A 165 -0.46 3.71 -2.34
N LEU A 166 0.66 3.09 -1.99
CA LEU A 166 1.90 3.15 -2.73
C LEU A 166 2.41 1.74 -2.97
N VAL A 167 2.75 1.42 -4.21
CA VAL A 167 3.39 0.15 -4.57
C VAL A 167 4.76 0.46 -5.14
N PHE A 168 5.79 -0.23 -4.66
CA PHE A 168 7.13 -0.10 -5.18
C PHE A 168 7.76 -1.46 -5.45
N ASP A 169 8.62 -1.50 -6.47
CA ASP A 169 9.44 -2.67 -6.80
C ASP A 169 10.71 -2.68 -5.93
N ARG A 170 10.78 -3.61 -4.97
CA ARG A 170 11.91 -3.75 -4.05
C ARG A 170 13.22 -4.11 -4.76
N SER A 171 13.15 -4.71 -5.95
CA SER A 171 14.33 -5.13 -6.71
C SER A 171 15.17 -3.92 -7.16
N LEU A 172 14.53 -2.77 -7.41
CA LEU A 172 15.19 -1.50 -7.74
C LEU A 172 16.09 -0.98 -6.61
N TYR A 173 15.85 -1.42 -5.38
CA TYR A 173 16.60 -1.04 -4.17
C TYR A 173 17.57 -2.14 -3.71
N GLU A 174 17.93 -3.06 -4.61
CA GLU A 174 18.86 -4.16 -4.32
C GLU A 174 18.38 -5.06 -3.14
N VAL A 175 17.06 -5.25 -3.00
CA VAL A 175 16.44 -6.21 -2.08
C VAL A 175 16.18 -7.50 -2.87
N LYS A 176 17.17 -8.41 -2.83
CA LYS A 176 17.26 -9.54 -3.77
C LYS A 176 16.65 -10.84 -3.30
N PHE A 177 16.48 -11.02 -1.99
CA PHE A 177 16.08 -12.31 -1.44
C PHE A 177 14.86 -12.90 -2.12
N ARG A 178 15.02 -14.06 -2.76
CA ARG A 178 13.99 -14.78 -3.52
C ARG A 178 13.23 -13.94 -4.56
N SER A 179 13.86 -12.92 -5.12
CA SER A 179 13.31 -12.12 -6.21
C SER A 179 13.49 -12.83 -7.54
N GLY A 180 12.42 -12.91 -8.34
CA GLY A 180 12.46 -13.43 -9.70
C GLY A 180 13.29 -12.60 -10.66
N THR A 181 13.56 -11.33 -10.31
CA THR A 181 14.44 -10.44 -11.08
C THR A 181 15.91 -10.87 -10.99
N PHE A 182 16.34 -11.45 -9.88
CA PHE A 182 17.75 -11.85 -9.64
C PHE A 182 18.01 -13.34 -9.72
N PHE A 183 16.99 -14.17 -9.48
CA PHE A 183 17.17 -15.62 -9.39
C PHE A 183 16.17 -16.37 -10.23
N GLU A 184 16.66 -17.39 -10.95
CA GLU A 184 15.83 -18.31 -11.71
C GLU A 184 15.46 -19.55 -10.86
N MET A 185 14.43 -20.29 -11.30
CA MET A 185 14.03 -21.60 -10.74
C MET A 185 13.62 -21.58 -9.26
N LEU A 186 13.11 -20.48 -8.77
CA LEU A 186 12.65 -20.32 -7.37
C LEU A 186 11.36 -21.11 -7.09
N GLY A 187 10.52 -21.36 -8.13
CA GLY A 187 9.23 -22.04 -7.99
C GLY A 187 8.34 -21.31 -6.98
N ASP A 188 7.65 -22.09 -6.15
CA ASP A 188 6.72 -21.56 -5.12
C ASP A 188 7.41 -20.74 -4.01
N LYS A 189 8.74 -20.69 -4.00
CA LYS A 189 9.50 -19.90 -3.03
C LYS A 189 9.78 -18.45 -3.46
N MET A 190 9.37 -18.11 -4.68
CA MET A 190 9.56 -16.76 -5.19
C MET A 190 8.67 -15.77 -4.41
N ILE A 191 9.27 -14.63 -4.06
CA ILE A 191 8.58 -13.50 -3.45
C ILE A 191 8.43 -12.45 -4.54
N TYR A 192 7.21 -11.92 -4.73
CA TYR A 192 6.97 -10.81 -5.66
C TYR A 192 7.84 -9.61 -5.29
N ASP A 193 8.25 -8.86 -6.29
CA ASP A 193 9.07 -7.67 -6.05
C ASP A 193 8.22 -6.46 -5.66
N ASP A 194 6.92 -6.48 -5.95
CA ASP A 194 5.98 -5.45 -5.53
C ASP A 194 5.70 -5.53 -4.02
N ILE A 195 5.98 -4.42 -3.33
CA ILE A 195 5.61 -4.18 -1.93
C ILE A 195 4.54 -3.09 -1.90
N GLU A 196 3.43 -3.39 -1.26
CA GLU A 196 2.31 -2.46 -1.09
C GLU A 196 2.39 -1.79 0.28
N LEU A 197 2.20 -0.46 0.29
CA LEU A 197 2.07 0.34 1.51
C LEU A 197 0.69 0.99 1.54
N GLU A 198 -0.04 0.77 2.64
CA GLU A 198 -1.23 1.52 2.99
C GLU A 198 -0.86 2.54 4.06
N ILE A 199 -1.12 3.81 3.79
CA ILE A 199 -0.65 4.93 4.58
C ILE A 199 -1.86 5.74 5.07
N ASN A 200 -1.94 6.00 6.36
CA ASN A 200 -2.89 6.93 6.95
C ASN A 200 -2.13 7.97 7.78
N LEU A 201 -2.22 9.22 7.36
CA LEU A 201 -1.54 10.34 7.99
C LEU A 201 -2.54 11.23 8.73
N LYS A 202 -2.23 11.57 9.97
CA LYS A 202 -2.90 12.60 10.75
C LYS A 202 -2.07 13.87 10.70
N THR A 203 -2.73 15.01 10.66
CA THR A 203 -2.07 16.32 10.68
C THR A 203 -2.29 17.02 12.02
N LEU A 204 -1.29 17.79 12.44
CA LEU A 204 -1.33 18.63 13.64
C LEU A 204 -2.35 19.76 13.52
#